data_1fc96c02709447e97ddbcc84f8428ffc
#
_entry.id   1fc96c02709447e97ddbcc84f8428ffc
#
_cell.length_a   1.000
_cell.length_b   1.000
_cell.length_c   1.000
_cell.angle_alpha   90.00
_cell.angle_beta   90.00
_cell.angle_gamma   90.00
#
_symmetry.space_group_name_H-M   'P 1'
#
loop_
_entity.id
_entity.type
_entity.pdbx_description
1 polymer ?
#
loop_
_entity_poly.entity_id
_entity_poly.type
_entity_poly.pdbx_seq_one_letter_code
_entity_poly.pdbx_strand_id
1 'polypeptide(L)'
;MKVELKHVLGYNRAGNRYAINSGRGEVIRAVRLFIAVQLSKEMRDAICKVQDDLIRMGVRGNYTPRENLHVTLAFIGEYSDPEQVLEVVNGIPFEPLELRLEGMGCFGDLWWAGLDSSTKLQGYVRQLRHALAEAGIPFDRKRFLPHITVLRRASIEMSRFPGISVEGIGMLADHVSLMRSDRGKRGMIYTEIQ
;
A
#
# COMPACT_ATOMS: atom_id res chain seq x y z
N MET A 1 6.36 12.83 -33.29
CA MET A 1 5.53 11.71 -33.77
C MET A 1 5.20 10.87 -32.56
N LYS A 2 4.00 11.07 -31.96
CA LYS A 2 3.56 10.30 -30.77
C LYS A 2 3.20 8.90 -31.25
N VAL A 3 3.93 7.90 -30.80
CA VAL A 3 3.56 6.49 -30.98
C VAL A 3 2.51 6.17 -29.93
N GLU A 4 1.24 6.07 -30.35
CA GLU A 4 0.17 5.54 -29.51
C GLU A 4 0.46 4.06 -29.24
N LEU A 5 0.90 3.73 -28.04
CA LEU A 5 1.06 2.37 -27.56
C LEU A 5 -0.33 1.78 -27.28
N LYS A 6 -0.90 1.07 -28.25
CA LYS A 6 -2.12 0.26 -28.02
C LYS A 6 -1.72 -0.99 -27.22
N HIS A 7 -2.01 -0.98 -25.93
CA HIS A 7 -1.85 -2.14 -25.06
C HIS A 7 -3.06 -3.07 -25.23
N VAL A 8 -2.85 -4.24 -25.76
CA VAL A 8 -3.87 -5.31 -25.78
C VAL A 8 -3.71 -6.12 -24.50
N LEU A 9 -4.69 -6.00 -23.59
CA LEU A 9 -4.74 -6.79 -22.37
C LEU A 9 -5.26 -8.20 -22.66
N GLY A 10 -4.52 -9.23 -22.26
CA GLY A 10 -4.90 -10.63 -22.35
C GLY A 10 -4.73 -11.38 -21.04
N TYR A 11 -5.26 -12.61 -20.96
CA TYR A 11 -5.04 -13.54 -19.85
C TYR A 11 -4.31 -14.78 -20.40
N ASN A 12 -3.26 -15.23 -19.70
CA ASN A 12 -2.64 -16.51 -20.01
C ASN A 12 -3.46 -17.69 -19.44
N ARG A 13 -3.11 -18.93 -19.81
CA ARG A 13 -3.78 -20.14 -19.31
C ARG A 13 -3.75 -20.31 -17.78
N ALA A 14 -2.89 -19.58 -17.08
CA ALA A 14 -2.80 -19.56 -15.61
C ALA A 14 -3.60 -18.41 -14.99
N GLY A 15 -4.38 -17.63 -15.78
CA GLY A 15 -5.19 -16.52 -15.30
C GLY A 15 -4.45 -15.22 -15.00
N ASN A 16 -3.17 -15.12 -15.39
CA ASN A 16 -2.38 -13.89 -15.19
C ASN A 16 -2.61 -12.90 -16.33
N ARG A 17 -2.85 -11.63 -16.00
CA ARG A 17 -2.94 -10.55 -16.98
C ARG A 17 -1.56 -10.29 -17.61
N TYR A 18 -1.55 -10.08 -18.91
CA TYR A 18 -0.38 -9.59 -19.64
C TYR A 18 -0.79 -8.51 -20.61
N ALA A 19 0.14 -7.60 -20.92
CA ALA A 19 0.01 -6.64 -22.02
C ALA A 19 0.96 -7.05 -23.16
N ILE A 20 0.50 -6.92 -24.40
CA ILE A 20 1.34 -7.15 -25.58
C ILE A 20 1.77 -5.78 -26.09
N ASN A 21 3.06 -5.52 -26.11
CA ASN A 21 3.60 -4.39 -26.84
C ASN A 21 3.50 -4.69 -28.34
N SER A 22 2.56 -4.03 -29.03
CA SER A 22 2.30 -4.24 -30.45
C SER A 22 3.48 -3.89 -31.39
N GLY A 23 4.53 -3.26 -30.84
CA GLY A 23 5.74 -2.87 -31.62
C GLY A 23 6.87 -3.89 -31.60
N ARG A 24 6.94 -4.81 -30.61
CA ARG A 24 8.05 -5.78 -30.47
C ARG A 24 7.62 -7.23 -30.23
N GLY A 25 6.31 -7.52 -30.11
CA GLY A 25 5.83 -8.86 -29.82
C GLY A 25 6.21 -9.40 -28.42
N GLU A 26 6.77 -8.56 -27.55
CA GLU A 26 7.15 -8.95 -26.20
C GLU A 26 5.93 -9.02 -25.27
N VAL A 27 5.80 -10.13 -24.57
CA VAL A 27 4.79 -10.31 -23.51
C VAL A 27 5.30 -9.60 -22.26
N ILE A 28 4.82 -8.38 -22.02
CA ILE A 28 5.13 -7.66 -20.79
C ILE A 28 4.21 -8.20 -19.70
N ARG A 29 4.78 -8.83 -18.68
CA ARG A 29 4.01 -9.29 -17.53
C ARG A 29 3.62 -8.10 -16.67
N ALA A 30 2.31 -7.90 -16.49
CA ALA A 30 1.83 -6.96 -15.51
C ALA A 30 2.24 -7.41 -14.10
N VAL A 31 2.70 -6.48 -13.30
CA VAL A 31 3.07 -6.68 -11.90
C VAL A 31 2.13 -5.89 -11.01
N ARG A 32 1.89 -6.43 -9.81
CA ARG A 32 0.99 -5.78 -8.86
C ARG A 32 1.74 -4.70 -8.09
N LEU A 33 1.30 -3.46 -8.23
CA LEU A 33 1.96 -2.26 -7.72
C LEU A 33 1.09 -1.51 -6.71
N PHE A 34 1.76 -0.87 -5.76
CA PHE A 34 1.18 0.13 -4.88
C PHE A 34 2.25 1.15 -4.46
N ILE A 35 1.80 2.34 -4.09
CA ILE A 35 2.67 3.42 -3.63
C ILE A 35 2.46 3.57 -2.13
N ALA A 36 3.56 3.62 -1.36
CA ALA A 36 3.51 3.58 0.09
C ALA A 36 4.60 4.41 0.77
N VAL A 37 4.35 4.78 2.02
CA VAL A 37 5.38 5.16 2.97
C VAL A 37 5.79 3.93 3.77
N GLN A 38 7.08 3.64 3.82
CA GLN A 38 7.64 2.58 4.65
C GLN A 38 7.77 3.08 6.10
N LEU A 39 7.58 2.17 7.07
CA LEU A 39 7.62 2.54 8.47
C LEU A 39 9.05 2.54 9.02
N SER A 40 9.32 3.39 10.02
CA SER A 40 10.52 3.29 10.83
C SER A 40 10.54 1.98 11.62
N LYS A 41 11.72 1.62 12.13
CA LYS A 41 11.88 0.43 12.98
C LYS A 41 10.99 0.52 14.23
N GLU A 42 10.97 1.67 14.87
CA GLU A 42 10.24 1.93 16.11
C GLU A 42 8.73 1.82 15.89
N MET A 43 8.21 2.37 14.79
CA MET A 43 6.80 2.26 14.45
C MET A 43 6.40 0.82 14.10
N ARG A 44 7.26 0.07 13.39
CA ARG A 44 7.03 -1.36 13.15
C ARG A 44 7.01 -2.15 14.47
N ASP A 45 7.94 -1.86 15.40
CA ASP A 45 8.00 -2.52 16.71
C ASP A 45 6.73 -2.26 17.52
N ALA A 46 6.22 -1.04 17.49
CA ALA A 46 4.96 -0.69 18.14
C ALA A 46 3.76 -1.47 17.58
N ILE A 47 3.65 -1.55 16.25
CA ILE A 47 2.57 -2.34 15.63
C ILE A 47 2.71 -3.84 15.93
N CYS A 48 3.94 -4.39 15.92
CA CYS A 48 4.16 -5.77 16.33
C CYS A 48 3.73 -6.03 17.78
N LYS A 49 4.00 -5.08 18.70
CA LYS A 49 3.52 -5.18 20.08
C LYS A 49 2.00 -5.22 20.16
N VAL A 50 1.31 -4.40 19.35
CA VAL A 50 -0.16 -4.46 19.24
C VAL A 50 -0.62 -5.83 18.72
N GLN A 51 0.07 -6.39 17.73
CA GLN A 51 -0.24 -7.73 17.23
C GLN A 51 -0.07 -8.80 18.31
N ASP A 52 1.01 -8.73 19.10
CA ASP A 52 1.26 -9.65 20.23
C ASP A 52 0.17 -9.54 21.32
N ASP A 53 -0.28 -8.32 21.61
CA ASP A 53 -1.38 -8.09 22.56
C ASP A 53 -2.69 -8.72 22.05
N LEU A 54 -3.02 -8.51 20.77
CA LEU A 54 -4.19 -9.12 20.14
C LEU A 54 -4.13 -10.64 20.16
N ILE A 55 -2.98 -11.23 19.88
CA ILE A 55 -2.75 -12.69 19.94
C ILE A 55 -2.97 -13.20 21.36
N ARG A 56 -2.42 -12.52 22.37
CA ARG A 56 -2.61 -12.87 23.79
C ARG A 56 -4.08 -12.80 24.22
N MET A 57 -4.83 -11.89 23.65
CA MET A 57 -6.28 -11.75 23.86
C MET A 57 -7.11 -12.78 23.06
N GLY A 58 -6.47 -13.68 22.29
CA GLY A 58 -7.12 -14.74 21.54
C GLY A 58 -7.70 -14.33 20.18
N VAL A 59 -7.36 -13.15 19.66
CA VAL A 59 -7.78 -12.72 18.33
C VAL A 59 -7.01 -13.52 17.28
N ARG A 60 -7.73 -14.27 16.46
CA ARG A 60 -7.15 -15.04 15.33
C ARG A 60 -7.37 -14.29 14.03
N GLY A 61 -6.47 -14.51 13.07
CA GLY A 61 -6.54 -13.94 11.73
C GLY A 61 -5.18 -13.97 11.03
N ASN A 62 -5.09 -13.27 9.91
CA ASN A 62 -3.86 -13.15 9.15
C ASN A 62 -3.15 -11.85 9.55
N TYR A 63 -2.25 -11.94 10.49
CA TYR A 63 -1.42 -10.82 10.93
C TYR A 63 -0.48 -10.38 9.81
N THR A 64 -0.37 -9.06 9.62
CA THR A 64 0.56 -8.50 8.63
C THR A 64 1.99 -8.76 9.09
N PRO A 65 2.84 -9.45 8.30
CA PRO A 65 4.26 -9.62 8.63
C PRO A 65 4.93 -8.27 8.86
N ARG A 66 5.90 -8.24 9.80
CA ARG A 66 6.61 -7.02 10.20
C ARG A 66 7.20 -6.26 9.00
N GLU A 67 7.82 -6.99 8.06
CA GLU A 67 8.42 -6.47 6.84
C GLU A 67 7.40 -5.87 5.87
N ASN A 68 6.14 -6.27 5.99
CA ASN A 68 5.04 -5.82 5.13
C ASN A 68 4.21 -4.69 5.74
N LEU A 69 4.57 -4.20 6.92
CA LEU A 69 3.89 -3.06 7.55
C LEU A 69 4.24 -1.76 6.82
N HIS A 70 3.23 -1.05 6.32
CA HIS A 70 3.37 0.18 5.53
C HIS A 70 2.10 1.03 5.57
N VAL A 71 2.20 2.27 5.10
CA VAL A 71 1.05 3.14 4.82
C VAL A 71 0.82 3.20 3.31
N THR A 72 -0.27 2.65 2.81
CA THR A 72 -0.60 2.74 1.37
C THR A 72 -1.13 4.12 1.03
N LEU A 73 -0.52 4.79 0.04
CA LEU A 73 -0.97 6.08 -0.50
C LEU A 73 -1.86 5.93 -1.74
N ALA A 74 -1.48 5.01 -2.62
CA ALA A 74 -2.26 4.64 -3.79
C ALA A 74 -2.05 3.17 -4.15
N PHE A 75 -3.11 2.45 -4.42
CA PHE A 75 -3.07 1.08 -4.91
C PHE A 75 -3.30 1.08 -6.42
N ILE A 76 -2.29 0.67 -7.20
CA ILE A 76 -2.31 0.66 -8.67
C ILE A 76 -2.95 -0.64 -9.18
N GLY A 77 -2.64 -1.77 -8.55
CA GLY A 77 -3.03 -3.09 -9.02
C GLY A 77 -2.07 -3.63 -10.09
N GLU A 78 -2.56 -4.51 -10.94
CA GLU A 78 -1.78 -5.11 -12.02
C GLU A 78 -1.49 -4.05 -13.10
N TYR A 79 -0.22 -3.72 -13.29
CA TYR A 79 0.22 -2.73 -14.28
C TYR A 79 1.48 -3.20 -14.99
N SER A 80 1.58 -2.90 -16.29
CA SER A 80 2.64 -3.45 -17.16
C SER A 80 3.88 -2.56 -17.26
N ASP A 81 3.80 -1.32 -16.79
CA ASP A 81 4.87 -0.33 -16.90
C ASP A 81 5.20 0.29 -15.53
N PRO A 82 5.99 -0.41 -14.70
CA PRO A 82 6.43 0.11 -13.41
C PRO A 82 7.27 1.38 -13.52
N GLU A 83 8.04 1.53 -14.61
CA GLU A 83 8.90 2.69 -14.84
C GLU A 83 8.07 3.96 -15.00
N GLN A 84 6.96 3.89 -15.74
CA GLN A 84 6.04 5.02 -15.87
C GLN A 84 5.45 5.42 -14.50
N VAL A 85 5.11 4.46 -13.64
CA VAL A 85 4.62 4.76 -12.28
C VAL A 85 5.72 5.42 -11.45
N LEU A 86 6.95 4.91 -11.54
CA LEU A 86 8.10 5.43 -10.81
C LEU A 86 8.42 6.88 -11.24
N GLU A 87 8.36 7.18 -12.54
CA GLU A 87 8.52 8.54 -13.06
C GLU A 87 7.49 9.50 -12.46
N VAL A 88 6.22 9.10 -12.38
CA VAL A 88 5.18 9.92 -11.75
C VAL A 88 5.48 10.15 -10.27
N VAL A 89 5.87 9.11 -9.53
CA VAL A 89 6.20 9.22 -8.09
C VAL A 89 7.38 10.17 -7.90
N ASN A 90 8.44 10.02 -8.66
CA ASN A 90 9.65 10.85 -8.57
C ASN A 90 9.43 12.28 -9.04
N GLY A 91 8.43 12.52 -9.88
CA GLY A 91 8.06 13.85 -10.37
C GLY A 91 7.32 14.71 -9.33
N ILE A 92 6.90 14.13 -8.20
CA ILE A 92 6.15 14.83 -7.16
C ILE A 92 7.03 14.97 -5.91
N PRO A 93 7.48 16.18 -5.55
CA PRO A 93 8.28 16.38 -4.35
C PRO A 93 7.52 15.92 -3.09
N PHE A 94 8.17 15.09 -2.29
CA PHE A 94 7.65 14.68 -0.98
C PHE A 94 8.42 15.41 0.11
N GLU A 95 7.77 16.37 0.75
CA GLU A 95 8.35 17.05 1.89
C GLU A 95 8.26 16.15 3.13
N PRO A 96 9.36 16.02 3.91
CA PRO A 96 9.32 15.25 5.15
C PRO A 96 8.18 15.70 6.06
N LEU A 97 7.45 14.74 6.59
CA LEU A 97 6.31 15.01 7.48
C LEU A 97 6.25 14.00 8.62
N GLU A 98 5.74 14.44 9.75
CA GLU A 98 5.54 13.57 10.90
C GLU A 98 4.25 12.77 10.74
N LEU A 99 4.35 11.45 10.97
CA LEU A 99 3.22 10.53 11.07
C LEU A 99 3.15 10.02 12.50
N ARG A 100 1.98 10.13 13.13
CA ARG A 100 1.74 9.63 14.50
C ARG A 100 0.63 8.59 14.48
N LEU A 101 0.80 7.54 15.27
CA LEU A 101 -0.25 6.54 15.48
C LEU A 101 -1.41 7.15 16.26
N GLU A 102 -2.63 6.95 15.77
CA GLU A 102 -3.87 7.45 16.37
C GLU A 102 -4.96 6.38 16.33
N GLY A 103 -5.12 5.68 17.44
CA GLY A 103 -6.21 4.73 17.62
C GLY A 103 -6.18 3.51 16.70
N MET A 104 -7.22 2.71 16.82
CA MET A 104 -7.47 1.53 16.00
C MET A 104 -8.82 1.63 15.31
N GLY A 105 -8.94 1.00 14.13
CA GLY A 105 -10.19 0.91 13.41
C GLY A 105 -10.31 -0.36 12.59
N CYS A 106 -11.44 -0.53 11.90
CA CYS A 106 -11.65 -1.70 11.06
C CYS A 106 -12.42 -1.37 9.78
N PHE A 107 -12.20 -2.19 8.76
CA PHE A 107 -13.01 -2.30 7.56
C PHE A 107 -13.55 -3.74 7.51
N GLY A 108 -14.67 -3.99 8.19
CA GLY A 108 -15.15 -5.34 8.41
C GLY A 108 -14.15 -6.15 9.24
N ASP A 109 -13.66 -7.25 8.69
CA ASP A 109 -12.68 -8.16 9.32
C ASP A 109 -11.21 -7.74 9.14
N LEU A 110 -10.94 -6.61 8.49
CA LEU A 110 -9.62 -6.01 8.39
C LEU A 110 -9.45 -4.96 9.49
N TRP A 111 -8.47 -5.18 10.39
CA TRP A 111 -8.14 -4.24 11.46
C TRP A 111 -6.88 -3.45 11.14
N TRP A 112 -6.87 -2.18 11.50
CA TRP A 112 -5.81 -1.26 11.19
C TRP A 112 -5.52 -0.31 12.35
N ALA A 113 -4.27 0.13 12.44
CA ALA A 113 -3.86 1.26 13.26
C ALA A 113 -3.98 2.54 12.42
N GLY A 114 -4.69 3.53 12.96
CA GLY A 114 -4.85 4.84 12.35
C GLY A 114 -3.58 5.67 12.44
N LEU A 115 -3.50 6.65 11.57
CA LEU A 115 -2.48 7.69 11.62
C LEU A 115 -3.16 9.04 11.66
N ASP A 116 -2.56 9.96 12.39
CA ASP A 116 -2.97 11.36 12.38
C ASP A 116 -3.09 11.85 10.93
N SER A 117 -4.25 12.39 10.61
CA SER A 117 -4.55 12.86 9.26
C SER A 117 -3.95 14.25 9.02
N SER A 118 -2.61 14.32 8.91
CA SER A 118 -1.97 15.57 8.54
C SER A 118 -2.49 16.08 7.20
N THR A 119 -2.82 17.37 7.13
CA THR A 119 -3.26 18.02 5.88
C THR A 119 -2.19 17.93 4.79
N LYS A 120 -0.90 17.85 5.17
CA LYS A 120 0.24 17.65 4.27
C LYS A 120 0.17 16.30 3.57
N LEU A 121 -0.02 15.21 4.30
CA LEU A 121 -0.13 13.87 3.72
C LEU A 121 -1.33 13.76 2.78
N GLN A 122 -2.48 14.30 3.18
CA GLN A 122 -3.67 14.35 2.33
C GLN A 122 -3.45 15.21 1.08
N GLY A 123 -2.72 16.31 1.21
CA GLY A 123 -2.31 17.18 0.10
C GLY A 123 -1.46 16.41 -0.91
N TYR A 124 -0.41 15.74 -0.43
CA TYR A 124 0.46 14.90 -1.27
C TYR A 124 -0.33 13.80 -1.99
N VAL A 125 -1.19 13.07 -1.29
CA VAL A 125 -1.99 11.99 -1.90
C VAL A 125 -2.94 12.53 -2.98
N ARG A 126 -3.50 13.72 -2.82
CA ARG A 126 -4.31 14.36 -3.88
C ARG A 126 -3.47 14.67 -5.12
N GLN A 127 -2.28 15.26 -4.95
CA GLN A 127 -1.35 15.54 -6.06
C GLN A 127 -0.91 14.25 -6.76
N LEU A 128 -0.53 13.24 -5.99
CA LEU A 128 -0.14 11.93 -6.50
C LEU A 128 -1.25 11.30 -7.36
N ARG A 129 -2.47 11.25 -6.83
CA ARG A 129 -3.63 10.69 -7.54
C ARG A 129 -4.00 11.48 -8.79
N HIS A 130 -3.82 12.79 -8.76
CA HIS A 130 -4.01 13.65 -9.93
C HIS A 130 -3.00 13.34 -11.01
N ALA A 131 -1.70 13.29 -10.68
CA ALA A 131 -0.64 12.98 -11.63
C ALA A 131 -0.76 11.56 -12.21
N LEU A 132 -1.14 10.56 -11.39
CA LEU A 132 -1.44 9.21 -11.87
C LEU A 132 -2.59 9.22 -12.89
N ALA A 133 -3.66 9.99 -12.62
CA ALA A 133 -4.79 10.10 -13.54
C ALA A 133 -4.40 10.79 -14.85
N GLU A 134 -3.60 11.86 -14.81
CA GLU A 134 -3.08 12.54 -16.01
C GLU A 134 -2.17 11.65 -16.85
N ALA A 135 -1.37 10.80 -16.19
CA ALA A 135 -0.53 9.80 -16.85
C ALA A 135 -1.31 8.58 -17.38
N GLY A 136 -2.64 8.51 -17.14
CA GLY A 136 -3.47 7.37 -17.54
C GLY A 136 -3.23 6.11 -16.71
N ILE A 137 -2.58 6.22 -15.55
CA ILE A 137 -2.29 5.10 -14.66
C ILE A 137 -3.52 4.82 -13.79
N PRO A 138 -4.06 3.58 -13.80
CA PRO A 138 -5.20 3.23 -12.97
C PRO A 138 -4.80 3.16 -11.49
N PHE A 139 -5.72 3.52 -10.59
CA PHE A 139 -5.55 3.35 -9.16
C PHE A 139 -6.90 3.20 -8.45
N ASP A 140 -6.91 2.68 -7.21
CA ASP A 140 -8.11 2.59 -6.37
C ASP A 140 -8.55 4.01 -5.94
N ARG A 141 -9.78 4.39 -6.34
CA ARG A 141 -10.36 5.73 -6.12
C ARG A 141 -11.09 5.88 -4.78
N LYS A 142 -11.01 4.88 -3.91
CA LYS A 142 -11.61 4.99 -2.58
C LYS A 142 -11.07 6.20 -1.81
N ARG A 143 -11.87 6.70 -0.86
CA ARG A 143 -11.42 7.77 0.03
C ARG A 143 -10.14 7.33 0.73
N PHE A 144 -9.14 8.20 0.71
CA PHE A 144 -7.90 7.98 1.43
C PHE A 144 -8.14 8.15 2.94
N LEU A 145 -7.79 7.12 3.68
CA LEU A 145 -7.70 7.11 5.12
C LEU A 145 -6.32 6.56 5.50
N PRO A 146 -5.44 7.37 6.09
CA PRO A 146 -4.10 6.92 6.44
C PRO A 146 -4.18 5.85 7.53
N HIS A 147 -3.68 4.65 7.24
CA HIS A 147 -3.72 3.52 8.17
C HIS A 147 -2.62 2.51 7.87
N ILE A 148 -2.27 1.73 8.89
CA ILE A 148 -1.38 0.57 8.79
C ILE A 148 -2.23 -0.68 9.03
N THR A 149 -2.29 -1.58 8.07
CA THR A 149 -3.02 -2.85 8.24
C THR A 149 -2.31 -3.73 9.27
N VAL A 150 -2.99 -4.03 10.37
CA VAL A 150 -2.48 -4.88 11.46
C VAL A 150 -2.83 -6.35 11.23
N LEU A 151 -4.08 -6.61 10.83
CA LEU A 151 -4.68 -7.93 10.80
C LEU A 151 -5.77 -7.99 9.74
N ARG A 152 -5.89 -9.11 9.03
CA ARG A 152 -6.98 -9.43 8.09
C ARG A 152 -7.68 -10.71 8.54
N ARG A 153 -8.95 -10.86 8.20
CA ARG A 153 -9.78 -12.00 8.58
C ARG A 153 -9.80 -12.20 10.10
N ALA A 154 -10.01 -11.11 10.83
CA ALA A 154 -10.14 -11.14 12.27
C ALA A 154 -11.30 -12.06 12.67
N SER A 155 -11.06 -12.97 13.64
CA SER A 155 -12.04 -13.97 14.10
C SER A 155 -13.13 -13.38 15.00
N ILE A 156 -12.97 -12.14 15.42
CA ILE A 156 -13.82 -11.44 16.37
C ILE A 156 -14.06 -10.03 15.84
N GLU A 157 -15.25 -9.48 16.09
CA GLU A 157 -15.57 -8.09 15.79
C GLU A 157 -14.80 -7.14 16.71
N MET A 158 -14.26 -6.05 16.15
CA MET A 158 -13.49 -5.07 16.90
C MET A 158 -14.30 -4.42 18.04
N SER A 159 -15.60 -4.28 17.86
CA SER A 159 -16.52 -3.72 18.88
C SER A 159 -16.50 -4.47 20.23
N ARG A 160 -16.01 -5.72 20.23
CA ARG A 160 -15.86 -6.54 21.44
C ARG A 160 -14.54 -6.33 22.18
N PHE A 161 -13.64 -5.48 21.64
CA PHE A 161 -12.36 -5.19 22.23
C PHE A 161 -12.33 -3.78 22.83
N PRO A 162 -12.20 -3.63 24.16
CA PRO A 162 -11.87 -2.33 24.76
C PRO A 162 -10.47 -1.92 24.29
N GLY A 163 -10.42 -0.76 23.68
CA GLY A 163 -9.30 -0.08 23.05
C GLY A 163 -7.88 -0.52 23.43
N ILE A 164 -7.21 -1.17 22.46
CA ILE A 164 -5.76 -1.22 22.49
C ILE A 164 -5.28 0.18 22.10
N SER A 165 -4.58 0.84 23.01
CA SER A 165 -3.97 2.15 22.72
C SER A 165 -2.74 1.94 21.87
N VAL A 166 -2.71 2.65 20.74
CA VAL A 166 -1.53 2.75 19.84
C VAL A 166 -1.01 4.19 19.78
N GLU A 167 -1.39 5.01 20.74
CA GLU A 167 -1.10 6.44 20.73
C GLU A 167 0.34 6.77 21.09
N GLY A 168 0.81 7.92 20.62
CA GLY A 168 2.05 8.57 21.04
C GLY A 168 3.30 8.17 20.27
N ILE A 169 3.24 7.18 19.37
CA ILE A 169 4.41 6.80 18.57
C ILE A 169 4.34 7.50 17.21
N GLY A 170 5.39 8.24 16.89
CA GLY A 170 5.54 8.94 15.64
C GLY A 170 6.80 8.54 14.89
N MET A 171 6.85 8.87 13.61
CA MET A 171 8.03 8.79 12.77
C MET A 171 8.06 9.97 11.79
N LEU A 172 9.26 10.34 11.37
CA LEU A 172 9.44 11.23 10.23
C LEU A 172 9.38 10.37 8.95
N ALA A 173 8.38 10.62 8.10
CA ALA A 173 8.35 10.07 6.75
C ALA A 173 9.09 11.06 5.84
N ASP A 174 10.12 10.61 5.16
CA ASP A 174 11.00 11.42 4.31
C ASP A 174 10.98 11.03 2.85
N HIS A 175 10.39 9.89 2.51
CA HIS A 175 10.26 9.41 1.13
C HIS A 175 9.02 8.55 0.91
N VAL A 176 8.70 8.39 -0.36
CA VAL A 176 7.61 7.54 -0.85
C VAL A 176 8.20 6.50 -1.78
N SER A 177 7.79 5.25 -1.61
CA SER A 177 8.30 4.11 -2.37
C SER A 177 7.24 3.57 -3.32
N LEU A 178 7.65 3.21 -4.53
CA LEU A 178 6.87 2.31 -5.40
C LEU A 178 7.16 0.87 -5.01
N MET A 179 6.12 0.14 -4.64
CA MET A 179 6.22 -1.22 -4.14
C MET A 179 5.62 -2.22 -5.12
N ARG A 180 6.33 -3.29 -5.37
CA ARG A 180 5.84 -4.48 -6.08
C ARG A 180 5.36 -5.53 -5.07
N SER A 181 4.23 -6.15 -5.37
CA SER A 181 3.59 -7.17 -4.53
C SER A 181 3.58 -8.51 -5.25
N ASP A 182 4.36 -9.47 -4.78
CA ASP A 182 4.43 -10.82 -5.30
C ASP A 182 3.81 -11.84 -4.33
N ARG A 183 3.23 -12.91 -4.86
CA ARG A 183 2.69 -13.99 -4.04
C ARG A 183 3.78 -15.02 -3.76
N GLY A 184 4.27 -15.05 -2.53
CA GLY A 184 5.21 -16.07 -2.06
C GLY A 184 4.52 -17.29 -1.47
N LYS A 185 5.32 -18.30 -1.12
CA LYS A 185 4.83 -19.56 -0.48
C LYS A 185 4.19 -19.33 0.90
N ARG A 186 4.63 -18.32 1.64
CA ARG A 186 4.18 -18.00 3.02
C ARG A 186 3.35 -16.73 3.13
N GLY A 187 2.95 -16.12 2.01
CA GLY A 187 2.19 -14.86 2.00
C GLY A 187 2.70 -13.89 0.95
N MET A 188 2.32 -12.63 1.07
CA MET A 188 2.75 -11.58 0.15
C MET A 188 4.17 -11.14 0.47
N ILE A 189 4.95 -10.92 -0.58
CA ILE A 189 6.31 -10.36 -0.52
C ILE A 189 6.24 -8.99 -1.19
N TYR A 190 6.70 -7.96 -0.50
CA TYR A 190 6.77 -6.60 -1.02
C TYR A 190 8.22 -6.23 -1.28
N THR A 191 8.49 -5.74 -2.49
CA THR A 191 9.82 -5.32 -2.93
C THR A 191 9.71 -3.89 -3.46
N GLU A 192 10.60 -3.03 -3.02
CA GLU A 192 10.71 -1.67 -3.54
C GLU A 192 11.30 -1.67 -4.94
N ILE A 193 10.70 -0.87 -5.83
CA ILE A 193 11.21 -0.58 -7.18
C ILE A 193 11.97 0.73 -7.11
N GLN A 194 13.21 0.72 -7.57
CA GLN A 194 14.12 1.86 -7.63
C GLN A 194 14.41 2.23 -9.08
#